data_9d78090820f6377c33fdbd670ca14474
#
_entry.id   9d78090820f6377c33fdbd670ca14474
#
_cell.length_a   1.000
_cell.length_b   1.000
_cell.length_c   1.000
_cell.angle_alpha   90.00
_cell.angle_beta   90.00
_cell.angle_gamma   90.00
#
_symmetry.space_group_name_H-M   'P 1'
#
loop_
_entity.id
_entity.type
_entity.pdbx_description
1 polymer ?
#
loop_
_entity_poly.entity_id
_entity_poly.type
_entity_poly.pdbx_seq_one_letter_code
_entity_poly.pdbx_strand_id
1 'polypeptide(L)'
;HVFFKDVKFVSIGGQTAAVTNISKTKISALKTGAFTGKPLTQALTITYGGKKLVNGRDYTLTWKNNKNIGTASVTIKGKGKYNGSVTKKFRITVQKNAVYTVSRLKYKISNADTSGKGTVVFTGATDKAARKTLTIPTTVKIGGKSFRVTAIGTSAMSGAKKLTTVKIGANIMTVGAKAFCGCSKLSNVTIFSTKLTTAKTGANAFKGI
;
A
#
# COMPACT_ATOMS: atom_id res chain seq x y z
N HIS A 1 52.22 -12.12 -63.03
CA HIS A 1 51.63 -13.09 -62.16
C HIS A 1 52.31 -13.00 -60.80
N VAL A 2 51.63 -12.48 -59.82
CA VAL A 2 52.09 -12.49 -58.42
C VAL A 2 51.45 -13.73 -57.76
N PHE A 3 52.26 -14.73 -57.44
CA PHE A 3 51.86 -15.89 -56.69
C PHE A 3 51.96 -15.56 -55.20
N PHE A 4 50.84 -15.49 -54.48
CA PHE A 4 50.81 -15.51 -53.04
C PHE A 4 51.01 -16.97 -52.56
N LYS A 5 52.29 -17.36 -52.33
CA LYS A 5 52.60 -18.60 -51.63
C LYS A 5 52.55 -18.32 -50.12
N ASP A 6 51.75 -19.10 -49.39
CA ASP A 6 51.65 -19.15 -47.94
C ASP A 6 50.90 -17.95 -47.23
N VAL A 7 49.70 -17.61 -47.70
CA VAL A 7 48.78 -16.87 -46.83
C VAL A 7 48.11 -17.86 -45.86
N LYS A 8 48.63 -17.99 -44.63
CA LYS A 8 47.92 -18.65 -43.53
C LYS A 8 46.79 -17.73 -43.09
N PHE A 9 45.56 -18.08 -43.39
CA PHE A 9 44.40 -17.51 -42.70
C PHE A 9 44.41 -18.00 -41.25
N VAL A 10 44.92 -17.16 -40.35
CA VAL A 10 44.68 -17.37 -38.93
C VAL A 10 43.24 -16.97 -38.67
N SER A 11 42.37 -17.93 -38.52
CA SER A 11 41.02 -17.70 -37.95
C SER A 11 41.25 -17.18 -36.52
N ILE A 12 41.14 -15.86 -36.33
CA ILE A 12 40.97 -15.27 -35.02
C ILE A 12 39.56 -15.71 -34.58
N GLY A 13 39.47 -16.91 -33.98
CA GLY A 13 38.26 -17.38 -33.39
C GLY A 13 37.76 -16.32 -32.44
N GLY A 14 36.73 -15.59 -32.84
CA GLY A 14 36.05 -14.64 -31.98
C GLY A 14 35.54 -15.43 -30.77
N GLN A 15 36.30 -15.43 -29.68
CA GLN A 15 35.84 -15.97 -28.42
C GLN A 15 34.64 -15.15 -28.01
N THR A 16 33.44 -15.62 -28.36
CA THR A 16 32.20 -15.04 -27.83
C THR A 16 32.30 -15.17 -26.32
N ALA A 17 32.51 -14.05 -25.63
CA ALA A 17 32.58 -14.04 -24.18
C ALA A 17 31.39 -14.79 -23.62
N ALA A 18 31.60 -15.84 -22.83
CA ALA A 18 30.56 -16.69 -22.30
C ALA A 18 29.55 -15.83 -21.51
N VAL A 19 28.33 -15.77 -22.02
CA VAL A 19 27.24 -15.00 -21.40
C VAL A 19 26.63 -15.81 -20.29
N THR A 20 26.61 -15.28 -19.06
CA THR A 20 26.05 -15.95 -17.89
C THR A 20 24.55 -15.67 -17.75
N ASN A 21 23.74 -16.72 -17.57
CA ASN A 21 22.31 -16.51 -17.29
C ASN A 21 22.13 -15.90 -15.89
N ILE A 22 21.36 -14.82 -15.79
CA ILE A 22 21.11 -14.08 -14.53
C ILE A 22 20.44 -14.95 -13.46
N SER A 23 19.80 -16.08 -13.83
CA SER A 23 19.24 -17.05 -12.89
C SER A 23 20.28 -17.76 -12.02
N LYS A 24 21.55 -17.79 -12.47
CA LYS A 24 22.68 -18.38 -11.72
C LYS A 24 23.27 -17.42 -10.68
N THR A 25 22.76 -16.22 -10.58
CA THR A 25 23.24 -15.21 -9.61
C THR A 25 22.56 -15.37 -8.26
N LYS A 26 23.24 -14.97 -7.19
CA LYS A 26 22.63 -14.87 -5.86
C LYS A 26 21.92 -13.52 -5.75
N ILE A 27 20.62 -13.53 -5.53
CA ILE A 27 19.79 -12.35 -5.43
C ILE A 27 19.25 -12.25 -4.00
N SER A 28 19.43 -11.09 -3.35
CA SER A 28 18.92 -10.84 -1.99
C SER A 28 17.41 -11.06 -1.91
N ALA A 29 16.93 -11.46 -0.72
CA ALA A 29 15.50 -11.61 -0.46
C ALA A 29 14.80 -10.24 -0.47
N LEU A 30 13.56 -10.22 -0.96
CA LEU A 30 12.66 -9.09 -0.84
C LEU A 30 11.85 -9.22 0.47
N LYS A 31 11.61 -8.08 1.11
CA LYS A 31 10.84 -8.00 2.35
C LYS A 31 9.38 -7.61 2.07
N THR A 32 8.46 -7.96 2.95
CA THR A 32 7.11 -7.40 2.95
C THR A 32 7.19 -5.89 3.15
N GLY A 33 6.51 -5.13 2.31
CA GLY A 33 6.49 -3.68 2.35
C GLY A 33 5.19 -3.14 2.94
N ALA A 34 5.27 -1.97 3.59
CA ALA A 34 4.11 -1.23 4.05
C ALA A 34 3.49 -0.44 2.88
N PHE A 35 2.17 -0.48 2.77
CA PHE A 35 1.44 0.35 1.81
C PHE A 35 1.54 1.83 2.18
N THR A 36 1.98 2.65 1.24
CA THR A 36 2.13 4.12 1.41
C THR A 36 1.30 4.93 0.43
N GLY A 37 0.63 4.27 -0.54
CA GLY A 37 -0.03 4.92 -1.68
C GLY A 37 0.91 5.31 -2.82
N LYS A 38 2.24 5.19 -2.61
CA LYS A 38 3.27 5.41 -3.63
C LYS A 38 3.83 4.08 -4.14
N PRO A 39 4.43 4.05 -5.37
CA PRO A 39 5.14 2.86 -5.83
C PRO A 39 6.25 2.47 -4.85
N LEU A 40 6.30 1.19 -4.48
CA LEU A 40 7.30 0.63 -3.57
C LEU A 40 8.35 -0.13 -4.36
N THR A 41 9.60 0.26 -4.22
CA THR A 41 10.76 -0.45 -4.73
C THR A 41 11.67 -0.83 -3.56
N GLN A 42 12.53 -1.83 -3.76
CA GLN A 42 13.49 -2.28 -2.75
C GLN A 42 14.89 -2.38 -3.35
N ALA A 43 15.88 -2.04 -2.55
CA ALA A 43 17.27 -2.25 -2.94
C ALA A 43 17.55 -3.76 -3.05
N LEU A 44 18.15 -4.17 -4.18
CA LEU A 44 18.56 -5.55 -4.43
C LEU A 44 20.08 -5.62 -4.48
N THR A 45 20.64 -6.60 -3.78
CA THR A 45 22.04 -7.01 -3.96
C THR A 45 22.05 -8.28 -4.81
N ILE A 46 22.72 -8.21 -5.95
CA ILE A 46 22.89 -9.33 -6.88
C ILE A 46 24.36 -9.61 -7.01
N THR A 47 24.78 -10.86 -6.80
CA THR A 47 26.18 -11.27 -6.85
C THR A 47 26.38 -12.50 -7.72
N TYR A 48 27.53 -12.60 -8.39
CA TYR A 48 27.98 -13.76 -9.15
C TYR A 48 29.49 -13.91 -8.96
N GLY A 49 29.96 -15.12 -8.62
CA GLY A 49 31.37 -15.39 -8.35
C GLY A 49 31.98 -14.44 -7.30
N GLY A 50 31.23 -14.11 -6.24
CA GLY A 50 31.66 -13.19 -5.18
C GLY A 50 31.59 -11.69 -5.56
N LYS A 51 31.40 -11.34 -6.83
CA LYS A 51 31.32 -9.95 -7.31
C LYS A 51 29.91 -9.41 -7.31
N LYS A 52 29.72 -8.15 -6.87
CA LYS A 52 28.44 -7.44 -6.92
C LYS A 52 28.18 -6.93 -8.34
N LEU A 53 26.98 -7.21 -8.85
CA LEU A 53 26.50 -6.73 -10.14
C LEU A 53 25.93 -5.31 -10.03
N VAL A 54 26.03 -4.54 -11.12
CA VAL A 54 25.63 -3.14 -11.19
C VAL A 54 24.38 -2.98 -12.04
N ASN A 55 23.35 -2.36 -11.46
CA ASN A 55 22.13 -2.01 -12.18
C ASN A 55 22.43 -1.03 -13.33
N GLY A 56 21.80 -1.24 -14.48
CA GLY A 56 22.03 -0.47 -15.72
C GLY A 56 23.19 -1.02 -16.59
N ARG A 57 24.24 -1.59 -15.99
CA ARG A 57 25.37 -2.23 -16.68
C ARG A 57 25.16 -3.74 -16.86
N ASP A 58 24.93 -4.45 -15.77
CA ASP A 58 24.90 -5.92 -15.70
C ASP A 58 23.45 -6.48 -15.72
N TYR A 59 22.48 -5.66 -15.32
CA TYR A 59 21.05 -5.99 -15.32
C TYR A 59 20.19 -4.73 -15.32
N THR A 60 18.90 -4.92 -15.57
CA THR A 60 17.84 -3.91 -15.41
C THR A 60 16.74 -4.43 -14.50
N LEU A 61 15.97 -3.52 -13.88
CA LEU A 61 14.85 -3.83 -13.00
C LEU A 61 13.54 -3.30 -13.57
N THR A 62 12.52 -4.15 -13.61
CA THR A 62 11.14 -3.75 -13.96
C THR A 62 10.21 -4.16 -12.83
N TRP A 63 9.54 -3.19 -12.20
CA TRP A 63 8.60 -3.38 -11.11
C TRP A 63 7.17 -3.46 -11.64
N LYS A 64 6.36 -4.40 -11.11
CA LYS A 64 4.92 -4.53 -11.43
C LYS A 64 4.10 -4.67 -10.16
N ASN A 65 2.87 -4.10 -10.18
CA ASN A 65 1.89 -4.16 -9.09
C ASN A 65 2.41 -3.63 -7.74
N ASN A 66 3.41 -2.75 -7.76
CA ASN A 66 4.14 -2.29 -6.59
C ASN A 66 3.57 -1.04 -5.92
N LYS A 67 2.33 -0.62 -6.29
CA LYS A 67 1.66 0.56 -5.72
C LYS A 67 0.54 0.19 -4.75
N ASN A 68 -0.17 -0.92 -4.99
CA ASN A 68 -1.36 -1.31 -4.22
C ASN A 68 -1.06 -2.47 -3.27
N ILE A 69 -1.95 -2.69 -2.31
CA ILE A 69 -1.91 -3.83 -1.39
C ILE A 69 -2.08 -5.13 -2.18
N GLY A 70 -1.19 -6.09 -1.96
CA GLY A 70 -1.20 -7.38 -2.65
C GLY A 70 0.19 -7.89 -2.96
N THR A 71 0.29 -8.72 -4.00
CA THR A 71 1.58 -9.25 -4.46
C THR A 71 2.16 -8.36 -5.54
N ALA A 72 3.30 -7.79 -5.25
CA ALA A 72 4.15 -7.06 -6.19
C ALA A 72 5.28 -7.95 -6.71
N SER A 73 5.88 -7.56 -7.82
CA SER A 73 7.03 -8.28 -8.38
C SER A 73 8.08 -7.33 -8.96
N VAL A 74 9.29 -7.82 -9.00
CA VAL A 74 10.39 -7.23 -9.77
C VAL A 74 10.95 -8.27 -10.72
N THR A 75 11.08 -7.90 -11.99
CA THR A 75 11.80 -8.68 -12.99
C THR A 75 13.18 -8.11 -13.15
N ILE A 76 14.19 -8.95 -12.93
CA ILE A 76 15.61 -8.67 -13.11
C ILE A 76 15.98 -9.26 -14.47
N LYS A 77 16.33 -8.43 -15.44
CA LYS A 77 16.76 -8.86 -16.78
C LYS A 77 18.25 -8.64 -16.93
N GLY A 78 18.98 -9.69 -17.27
CA GLY A 78 20.42 -9.63 -17.54
C GLY A 78 20.74 -8.69 -18.71
N LYS A 79 21.92 -8.03 -18.63
CA LYS A 79 22.45 -7.11 -19.64
C LYS A 79 23.97 -7.29 -19.73
N GLY A 80 24.54 -6.97 -20.91
CA GLY A 80 25.99 -7.08 -21.15
C GLY A 80 26.47 -8.53 -21.06
N LYS A 81 27.29 -8.85 -20.06
CA LYS A 81 27.81 -10.20 -19.80
C LYS A 81 26.79 -11.18 -19.22
N TYR A 82 25.55 -10.72 -18.98
CA TYR A 82 24.46 -11.53 -18.42
C TYR A 82 23.27 -11.53 -19.36
N ASN A 83 22.55 -12.65 -19.44
CA ASN A 83 21.31 -12.82 -20.19
C ASN A 83 20.19 -13.41 -19.34
N GLY A 84 19.03 -13.66 -19.95
CA GLY A 84 17.87 -14.22 -19.28
C GLY A 84 17.19 -13.25 -18.32
N SER A 85 16.24 -13.77 -17.54
CA SER A 85 15.51 -12.97 -16.56
C SER A 85 15.05 -13.81 -15.36
N VAL A 86 14.93 -13.15 -14.20
CA VAL A 86 14.39 -13.73 -12.97
C VAL A 86 13.35 -12.80 -12.40
N THR A 87 12.19 -13.34 -12.00
CA THR A 87 11.14 -12.56 -11.32
C THR A 87 11.10 -12.95 -9.85
N LYS A 88 11.21 -11.96 -8.97
CA LYS A 88 11.01 -12.08 -7.52
C LYS A 88 9.70 -11.41 -7.12
N LYS A 89 8.98 -12.00 -6.15
CA LYS A 89 7.71 -11.48 -5.63
C LYS A 89 7.87 -11.03 -4.19
N PHE A 90 7.09 -10.03 -3.78
CA PHE A 90 6.98 -9.60 -2.39
C PHE A 90 5.54 -9.12 -2.11
N ARG A 91 5.18 -9.02 -0.83
CA ARG A 91 3.85 -8.53 -0.44
C ARG A 91 3.90 -7.07 -0.05
N ILE A 92 2.82 -6.36 -0.37
CA ILE A 92 2.51 -5.02 0.15
C ILE A 92 1.29 -5.17 1.03
N THR A 93 1.37 -4.73 2.29
CA THR A 93 0.30 -4.86 3.28
C THR A 93 0.05 -3.55 4.01
N VAL A 94 -1.10 -3.43 4.66
CA VAL A 94 -1.31 -2.39 5.68
C VAL A 94 -0.80 -2.88 7.03
N GLN A 95 -0.45 -1.94 7.90
CA GLN A 95 -0.06 -2.24 9.28
C GLN A 95 -1.19 -1.87 10.23
N LYS A 96 -1.37 -2.65 11.29
CA LYS A 96 -2.27 -2.30 12.40
C LYS A 96 -1.91 -0.92 12.95
N ASN A 97 -2.90 -0.12 13.28
CA ASN A 97 -2.79 1.26 13.75
C ASN A 97 -2.31 2.29 12.71
N ALA A 98 -1.93 1.90 11.50
CA ALA A 98 -1.65 2.88 10.43
C ALA A 98 -2.92 3.66 10.09
N VAL A 99 -2.76 4.96 9.82
CA VAL A 99 -3.86 5.87 9.46
C VAL A 99 -3.76 6.23 8.00
N TYR A 100 -4.86 6.08 7.28
CA TYR A 100 -4.98 6.44 5.87
C TYR A 100 -6.09 7.46 5.68
N THR A 101 -5.87 8.41 4.77
CA THR A 101 -6.87 9.40 4.38
C THR A 101 -7.47 9.00 3.03
N VAL A 102 -8.80 8.85 3.00
CA VAL A 102 -9.57 8.57 1.79
C VAL A 102 -10.70 9.59 1.71
N SER A 103 -10.79 10.33 0.61
CA SER A 103 -11.80 11.38 0.41
C SER A 103 -11.91 12.37 1.59
N ARG A 104 -10.77 12.80 2.11
CA ARG A 104 -10.63 13.68 3.29
C ARG A 104 -11.04 13.06 4.63
N LEU A 105 -11.45 11.79 4.68
CA LEU A 105 -11.78 11.07 5.90
C LEU A 105 -10.59 10.21 6.35
N LYS A 106 -10.30 10.20 7.65
CA LYS A 106 -9.18 9.48 8.25
C LYS A 106 -9.64 8.15 8.82
N TYR A 107 -8.94 7.08 8.49
CA TYR A 107 -9.24 5.72 8.92
C TYR A 107 -8.00 5.06 9.50
N LYS A 108 -8.10 4.59 10.74
CA LYS A 108 -7.06 3.82 11.41
C LYS A 108 -7.33 2.32 11.22
N ILE A 109 -6.34 1.56 10.78
CA ILE A 109 -6.45 0.10 10.64
C ILE A 109 -6.59 -0.53 12.03
N SER A 110 -7.69 -1.22 12.29
CA SER A 110 -7.93 -2.02 13.50
C SER A 110 -7.62 -3.50 13.27
N ASN A 111 -7.96 -4.02 12.07
CA ASN A 111 -7.55 -5.35 11.61
C ASN A 111 -6.92 -5.23 10.22
N ALA A 112 -5.66 -5.66 10.09
CA ALA A 112 -4.85 -5.55 8.88
C ALA A 112 -5.10 -6.69 7.86
N ASP A 113 -6.16 -7.48 8.02
CA ASP A 113 -6.53 -8.53 7.07
C ASP A 113 -6.88 -7.94 5.70
N THR A 114 -6.26 -8.44 4.65
CA THR A 114 -6.46 -7.98 3.27
C THR A 114 -7.29 -8.96 2.42
N SER A 115 -7.84 -10.02 3.04
CA SER A 115 -8.71 -11.02 2.40
C SER A 115 -10.20 -10.65 2.40
N GLY A 116 -10.56 -9.42 2.83
CA GLY A 116 -11.94 -8.94 2.95
C GLY A 116 -12.48 -8.92 4.38
N LYS A 117 -11.73 -9.42 5.36
CA LYS A 117 -12.08 -9.40 6.79
C LYS A 117 -11.47 -8.19 7.54
N GLY A 118 -10.68 -7.37 6.86
CA GLY A 118 -10.04 -6.20 7.42
C GLY A 118 -11.04 -5.15 7.92
N THR A 119 -10.66 -4.46 8.99
CA THR A 119 -11.51 -3.44 9.61
C THR A 119 -10.74 -2.16 9.91
N VAL A 120 -11.47 -1.06 9.94
CA VAL A 120 -10.95 0.27 10.27
C VAL A 120 -11.85 0.99 11.25
N VAL A 121 -11.25 1.93 11.96
CA VAL A 121 -11.92 2.93 12.79
C VAL A 121 -11.90 4.26 12.04
N PHE A 122 -13.04 4.91 11.89
CA PHE A 122 -13.10 6.31 11.44
C PHE A 122 -12.55 7.21 12.56
N THR A 123 -11.52 8.01 12.29
CA THR A 123 -10.83 8.82 13.30
C THR A 123 -10.97 10.32 13.08
N GLY A 124 -11.66 10.74 12.03
CA GLY A 124 -11.93 12.15 11.76
C GLY A 124 -11.85 12.52 10.29
N ALA A 125 -11.83 13.81 10.02
CA ALA A 125 -11.73 14.39 8.69
C ALA A 125 -10.65 15.48 8.64
N THR A 126 -10.01 15.65 7.48
CA THR A 126 -9.00 16.72 7.28
C THR A 126 -9.63 18.10 7.19
N ASP A 127 -10.90 18.18 6.80
CA ASP A 127 -11.72 19.38 6.67
C ASP A 127 -12.77 19.52 7.77
N LYS A 128 -12.51 18.95 8.96
CA LYS A 128 -13.46 18.88 10.09
C LYS A 128 -14.13 20.21 10.41
N ALA A 129 -13.38 21.30 10.47
CA ALA A 129 -13.88 22.61 10.84
C ALA A 129 -14.88 23.22 9.82
N ALA A 130 -14.71 22.88 8.53
CA ALA A 130 -15.55 23.41 7.44
C ALA A 130 -16.70 22.48 7.04
N ARG A 131 -16.68 21.23 7.48
CA ARG A 131 -17.57 20.17 7.02
C ARG A 131 -19.00 20.38 7.53
N LYS A 132 -19.96 20.45 6.60
CA LYS A 132 -21.40 20.54 6.89
C LYS A 132 -22.08 19.18 6.98
N THR A 133 -21.70 18.24 6.10
CA THR A 133 -22.26 16.90 6.06
C THR A 133 -21.19 15.85 6.15
N LEU A 134 -21.44 14.76 6.87
CA LEU A 134 -20.55 13.63 7.01
C LEU A 134 -21.28 12.33 6.72
N THR A 135 -20.79 11.55 5.78
CA THR A 135 -21.19 10.16 5.60
C THR A 135 -20.03 9.25 5.99
N ILE A 136 -20.22 8.44 7.03
CA ILE A 136 -19.30 7.37 7.41
C ILE A 136 -19.77 6.11 6.67
N PRO A 137 -19.03 5.63 5.65
CA PRO A 137 -19.47 4.55 4.81
C PRO A 137 -19.42 3.19 5.55
N THR A 138 -20.10 2.20 5.00
CA THR A 138 -20.04 0.80 5.50
C THR A 138 -18.66 0.19 5.28
N THR A 139 -18.01 0.53 4.15
CA THR A 139 -16.67 0.07 3.78
C THR A 139 -15.86 1.21 3.16
N VAL A 140 -14.54 1.10 3.21
CA VAL A 140 -13.61 2.01 2.55
C VAL A 140 -12.56 1.22 1.77
N LYS A 141 -12.16 1.71 0.59
CA LYS A 141 -11.06 1.13 -0.19
C LYS A 141 -9.74 1.81 0.18
N ILE A 142 -8.77 1.02 0.63
CA ILE A 142 -7.40 1.46 0.92
C ILE A 142 -6.46 0.58 0.10
N GLY A 143 -5.66 1.19 -0.76
CA GLY A 143 -4.72 0.45 -1.62
C GLY A 143 -5.36 -0.64 -2.49
N GLY A 144 -6.60 -0.41 -2.98
CA GLY A 144 -7.34 -1.37 -3.80
C GLY A 144 -8.07 -2.46 -3.02
N LYS A 145 -7.92 -2.55 -1.68
CA LYS A 145 -8.61 -3.51 -0.82
C LYS A 145 -9.72 -2.85 -0.01
N SER A 146 -10.86 -3.55 0.17
CA SER A 146 -11.97 -3.08 0.98
C SER A 146 -11.76 -3.43 2.45
N PHE A 147 -12.04 -2.44 3.31
CA PHE A 147 -12.04 -2.57 4.77
C PHE A 147 -13.41 -2.17 5.30
N ARG A 148 -13.96 -2.93 6.24
CA ARG A 148 -15.21 -2.57 6.92
C ARG A 148 -14.95 -1.46 7.92
N VAL A 149 -15.78 -0.42 7.94
CA VAL A 149 -15.73 0.64 8.94
C VAL A 149 -16.58 0.19 10.13
N THR A 150 -15.93 -0.22 11.22
CA THR A 150 -16.61 -0.89 12.34
C THR A 150 -16.74 -0.04 13.59
N ALA A 151 -16.02 1.09 13.63
CA ALA A 151 -16.07 1.98 14.80
C ALA A 151 -15.85 3.45 14.39
N ILE A 152 -16.38 4.34 15.23
CA ILE A 152 -16.06 5.77 15.25
C ILE A 152 -15.13 5.99 16.45
N GLY A 153 -13.98 6.58 16.22
CA GLY A 153 -12.96 6.80 17.25
C GLY A 153 -13.33 7.90 18.23
N THR A 154 -12.66 7.91 19.37
CA THR A 154 -12.76 8.96 20.40
C THR A 154 -12.48 10.31 19.77
N SER A 155 -13.32 11.32 20.06
CA SER A 155 -13.21 12.72 19.60
C SER A 155 -13.10 12.89 18.09
N ALA A 156 -13.51 11.89 17.28
CA ALA A 156 -13.33 11.88 15.82
C ALA A 156 -13.80 13.17 15.14
N MET A 157 -14.95 13.70 15.52
CA MET A 157 -15.54 14.94 15.00
C MET A 157 -15.83 15.98 16.09
N SER A 158 -15.28 15.80 17.30
CA SER A 158 -15.50 16.74 18.41
C SER A 158 -15.21 18.19 18.00
N GLY A 159 -16.14 19.12 18.30
CA GLY A 159 -16.01 20.54 17.98
C GLY A 159 -16.20 20.89 16.50
N ALA A 160 -16.78 20.01 15.70
CA ALA A 160 -17.14 20.32 14.30
C ALA A 160 -18.37 21.24 14.23
N LYS A 161 -18.21 22.51 14.55
CA LYS A 161 -19.30 23.50 14.74
C LYS A 161 -20.15 23.77 13.48
N LYS A 162 -19.67 23.42 12.29
CA LYS A 162 -20.42 23.58 11.03
C LYS A 162 -21.15 22.29 10.61
N LEU A 163 -20.93 21.19 11.29
CA LEU A 163 -21.53 19.89 10.98
C LEU A 163 -23.01 19.92 11.35
N THR A 164 -23.87 19.70 10.36
CA THR A 164 -25.34 19.69 10.51
C THR A 164 -25.95 18.29 10.34
N THR A 165 -25.30 17.46 9.53
CA THR A 165 -25.85 16.14 9.17
C THR A 165 -24.77 15.07 9.21
N VAL A 166 -25.09 13.94 9.84
CA VAL A 166 -24.23 12.74 9.90
C VAL A 166 -25.03 11.53 9.48
N LYS A 167 -24.47 10.73 8.57
CA LYS A 167 -24.97 9.39 8.20
C LYS A 167 -23.96 8.33 8.63
N ILE A 168 -24.36 7.37 9.47
CA ILE A 168 -23.52 6.33 10.06
C ILE A 168 -23.82 4.99 9.38
N GLY A 169 -22.81 4.40 8.74
CA GLY A 169 -22.92 3.17 7.96
C GLY A 169 -23.24 1.93 8.79
N ALA A 170 -23.80 0.91 8.13
CA ALA A 170 -24.40 -0.28 8.76
C ALA A 170 -23.40 -1.18 9.53
N ASN A 171 -22.09 -1.08 9.29
CA ASN A 171 -21.10 -1.92 9.98
C ASN A 171 -20.58 -1.31 11.29
N ILE A 172 -21.02 -0.11 11.67
CA ILE A 172 -20.56 0.53 12.92
C ILE A 172 -21.12 -0.26 14.12
N MET A 173 -20.23 -0.68 14.99
CA MET A 173 -20.54 -1.41 16.23
C MET A 173 -20.28 -0.57 17.47
N THR A 174 -19.38 0.43 17.40
CA THR A 174 -19.02 1.28 18.53
C THR A 174 -18.83 2.73 18.11
N VAL A 175 -19.20 3.65 19.01
CA VAL A 175 -18.90 5.08 18.93
C VAL A 175 -18.04 5.46 20.13
N GLY A 176 -16.87 6.02 19.87
CA GLY A 176 -15.92 6.40 20.92
C GLY A 176 -16.42 7.61 21.75
N ALA A 177 -15.84 7.76 22.94
CA ALA A 177 -16.14 8.89 23.80
C ALA A 177 -15.93 10.24 23.10
N LYS A 178 -16.83 11.19 23.33
CA LYS A 178 -16.78 12.56 22.77
C LYS A 178 -16.71 12.60 21.24
N ALA A 179 -17.11 11.55 20.52
CA ALA A 179 -16.94 11.46 19.07
C ALA A 179 -17.52 12.65 18.29
N PHE A 180 -18.67 13.17 18.68
CA PHE A 180 -19.35 14.35 18.13
C PHE A 180 -19.59 15.46 19.19
N CYS A 181 -18.91 15.39 20.32
CA CYS A 181 -19.09 16.37 21.41
C CYS A 181 -18.83 17.79 20.90
N GLY A 182 -19.73 18.72 21.20
CA GLY A 182 -19.63 20.13 20.82
C GLY A 182 -19.84 20.40 19.32
N CYS A 183 -20.50 19.49 18.60
CA CYS A 183 -21.00 19.73 17.24
C CYS A 183 -22.31 20.54 17.30
N SER A 184 -22.25 21.78 17.75
CA SER A 184 -23.40 22.60 18.15
C SER A 184 -24.46 22.87 17.06
N LYS A 185 -24.18 22.57 15.79
CA LYS A 185 -25.15 22.67 14.68
C LYS A 185 -25.63 21.31 14.18
N LEU A 186 -25.21 20.21 14.82
CA LEU A 186 -25.60 18.87 14.41
C LEU A 186 -27.07 18.62 14.82
N SER A 187 -27.95 18.62 13.85
CA SER A 187 -29.40 18.42 14.03
C SER A 187 -29.93 17.13 13.41
N ASN A 188 -29.15 16.49 12.54
CA ASN A 188 -29.60 15.34 11.78
C ASN A 188 -28.59 14.18 11.84
N VAL A 189 -28.95 13.11 12.53
CA VAL A 189 -28.12 11.89 12.66
C VAL A 189 -28.92 10.68 12.18
N THR A 190 -28.48 10.09 11.08
CA THR A 190 -29.05 8.83 10.56
C THR A 190 -28.12 7.69 10.86
N ILE A 191 -28.59 6.66 11.53
CA ILE A 191 -27.81 5.46 11.89
C ILE A 191 -28.39 4.25 11.15
N PHE A 192 -27.62 3.68 10.22
CA PHE A 192 -28.00 2.47 9.50
C PHE A 192 -27.57 1.18 10.20
N SER A 193 -26.77 1.28 11.28
CA SER A 193 -26.29 0.11 12.02
C SER A 193 -27.37 -0.40 12.98
N THR A 194 -27.66 -1.69 12.90
CA THR A 194 -28.46 -2.44 13.87
C THR A 194 -27.62 -3.03 15.01
N LYS A 195 -26.28 -2.86 14.93
CA LYS A 195 -25.31 -3.43 15.90
C LYS A 195 -24.86 -2.44 16.96
N LEU A 196 -25.18 -1.16 16.78
CA LEU A 196 -24.85 -0.11 17.72
C LEU A 196 -25.92 -0.07 18.81
N THR A 197 -25.45 -0.17 20.06
CA THR A 197 -26.31 -0.06 21.26
C THR A 197 -25.81 1.08 22.14
N THR A 198 -26.62 1.49 23.13
CA THR A 198 -26.25 2.52 24.10
C THR A 198 -24.97 2.13 24.85
N ALA A 199 -24.85 0.87 25.27
CA ALA A 199 -23.66 0.35 25.94
C ALA A 199 -22.37 0.40 25.09
N LYS A 200 -22.51 0.48 23.77
CA LYS A 200 -21.39 0.59 22.81
C LYS A 200 -21.12 2.03 22.37
N THR A 201 -21.85 2.99 22.97
CA THR A 201 -21.67 4.43 22.72
C THR A 201 -20.90 5.03 23.91
N GLY A 202 -19.72 5.54 23.63
CA GLY A 202 -18.83 6.08 24.67
C GLY A 202 -19.40 7.35 25.33
N ALA A 203 -18.90 7.65 26.52
CA ALA A 203 -19.34 8.77 27.32
C ALA A 203 -19.29 10.10 26.53
N ASN A 204 -20.36 10.90 26.63
CA ASN A 204 -20.48 12.21 25.99
C ASN A 204 -20.29 12.18 24.45
N ALA A 205 -20.52 11.04 23.78
CA ALA A 205 -20.30 10.90 22.35
C ALA A 205 -21.06 11.99 21.54
N PHE A 206 -22.25 12.38 22.00
CA PHE A 206 -23.12 13.38 21.36
C PHE A 206 -23.46 14.55 22.31
N LYS A 207 -22.62 14.85 23.32
CA LYS A 207 -22.90 15.96 24.25
C LYS A 207 -22.72 17.31 23.53
N GLY A 208 -23.70 18.21 23.70
CA GLY A 208 -23.69 19.56 23.14
C GLY A 208 -23.89 19.59 21.62
N ILE A 209 -24.79 18.73 21.13
CA ILE A 209 -25.35 18.77 19.78
C ILE A 209 -26.69 19.47 19.79
#